data_86bf00961e19efe2981d0f9687d57d20
#
_entry.id   86bf00961e19efe2981d0f9687d57d20
#
_cell.length_a   1.000
_cell.length_b   1.000
_cell.length_c   1.000
_cell.angle_alpha   90.00
_cell.angle_beta   90.00
_cell.angle_gamma   90.00
#
_symmetry.space_group_name_H-M   'P 1'
#
loop_
_entity.id
_entity.type
_entity.pdbx_description
1 polymer ?
#
loop_
_entity_poly.entity_id
_entity_poly.type
_entity_poly.pdbx_seq_one_letter_code
_entity_poly.pdbx_strand_id
1 'polypeptide(L)'
;MKLVTTTNDFAAYTSNSIEAIEYVKNAGFKYIDYSFCIDYKNKTGIYSADEDYIEKVIDKVRELDVCLVQAHAPFYSFIFDGDISGLIEDTIKCVRACAKWGIPSVVVHAGYQRNISKEENFRKNKEFLLPILEAGVQYGVKILTENFNKMEFDDIYWIDNATDLMEFIEFVNHPNLYVLWDAGHANLQEMSQEEELTKLGDLVLGLHIHDNYGDFDNHMPPFWGTMSMDSLMQGLFAIGYKGYFTFESENIFLSQEHRRINANDSRLLKAPLELRIKAESLLYEIGKTILKTYDCFEE
;
A
#
# COMPACT_ATOMS: atom_id res chain seq x y z
N MET A 1 5.71 14.24 -10.48
CA MET A 1 5.50 12.92 -9.80
C MET A 1 5.54 11.79 -10.83
N LYS A 2 6.01 10.61 -10.43
CA LYS A 2 6.08 9.41 -11.25
C LYS A 2 4.99 8.43 -10.88
N LEU A 3 4.44 7.73 -11.88
CA LEU A 3 3.37 6.76 -11.69
C LEU A 3 3.94 5.43 -11.20
N VAL A 4 3.27 4.87 -10.22
CA VAL A 4 3.59 3.58 -9.60
C VAL A 4 2.30 2.76 -9.51
N THR A 5 2.39 1.45 -9.62
CA THR A 5 1.33 0.53 -9.23
C THR A 5 1.91 -0.63 -8.42
N THR A 6 1.04 -1.32 -7.67
CA THR A 6 1.46 -2.42 -6.81
C THR A 6 1.49 -3.76 -7.54
N THR A 7 2.44 -4.62 -7.17
CA THR A 7 2.40 -6.03 -7.61
C THR A 7 1.17 -6.77 -7.10
N ASN A 8 0.54 -6.30 -6.01
CA ASN A 8 -0.66 -6.91 -5.42
C ASN A 8 -1.86 -6.95 -6.38
N ASP A 9 -1.94 -6.01 -7.32
CA ASP A 9 -2.98 -5.96 -8.35
C ASP A 9 -3.02 -7.22 -9.23
N PHE A 10 -1.95 -8.00 -9.21
CA PHE A 10 -1.84 -9.28 -9.90
C PHE A 10 -1.89 -10.51 -8.97
N ALA A 11 -2.23 -10.35 -7.69
CA ALA A 11 -2.26 -11.44 -6.70
C ALA A 11 -3.17 -12.63 -7.10
N ALA A 12 -4.21 -12.38 -7.89
CA ALA A 12 -5.07 -13.43 -8.42
C ALA A 12 -4.44 -14.24 -9.58
N TYR A 13 -3.30 -13.80 -10.14
CA TYR A 13 -2.71 -14.34 -11.36
C TYR A 13 -1.36 -15.02 -11.15
N THR A 14 -0.76 -14.83 -10.00
CA THR A 14 0.53 -15.43 -9.65
C THR A 14 0.58 -15.86 -8.18
N SER A 15 1.49 -16.77 -7.87
CA SER A 15 1.77 -17.20 -6.50
C SER A 15 3.04 -16.55 -5.91
N ASN A 16 3.71 -15.69 -6.67
CA ASN A 16 4.90 -14.95 -6.20
C ASN A 16 4.97 -13.56 -6.83
N SER A 17 5.52 -12.60 -6.08
CA SER A 17 5.55 -11.20 -6.51
C SER A 17 6.54 -10.92 -7.64
N ILE A 18 7.54 -11.78 -7.87
CA ILE A 18 8.53 -11.60 -8.96
C ILE A 18 7.89 -11.74 -10.35
N GLU A 19 6.91 -12.63 -10.51
CA GLU A 19 6.15 -12.73 -11.77
C GLU A 19 5.29 -11.49 -12.01
N ALA A 20 4.70 -10.94 -10.95
CA ALA A 20 3.88 -9.73 -11.04
C ALA A 20 4.68 -8.51 -11.53
N ILE A 21 6.00 -8.43 -11.27
CA ILE A 21 6.87 -7.37 -11.80
C ILE A 21 6.78 -7.30 -13.34
N GLU A 22 6.79 -8.45 -14.00
CA GLU A 22 6.67 -8.53 -15.47
C GLU A 22 5.32 -8.07 -15.96
N TYR A 23 4.23 -8.42 -15.24
CA TYR A 23 2.88 -7.99 -15.60
C TYR A 23 2.71 -6.48 -15.46
N VAL A 24 3.24 -5.89 -14.39
CA VAL A 24 3.28 -4.45 -14.16
C VAL A 24 4.07 -3.74 -15.27
N LYS A 25 5.25 -4.26 -15.64
CA LYS A 25 6.04 -3.74 -16.76
C LYS A 25 5.28 -3.80 -18.08
N ASN A 26 4.60 -4.91 -18.36
CA ASN A 26 3.80 -5.10 -19.57
C ASN A 26 2.59 -4.15 -19.63
N ALA A 27 2.14 -3.65 -18.49
CA ALA A 27 1.11 -2.63 -18.38
C ALA A 27 1.62 -1.19 -18.64
N GLY A 28 2.94 -1.01 -18.73
CA GLY A 28 3.57 0.28 -19.06
C GLY A 28 4.21 1.00 -17.87
N PHE A 29 4.09 0.48 -16.66
CA PHE A 29 4.72 1.08 -15.49
C PHE A 29 6.23 0.76 -15.42
N LYS A 30 7.01 1.77 -15.06
CA LYS A 30 8.44 1.65 -14.80
C LYS A 30 8.74 1.56 -13.30
N TYR A 31 7.94 2.20 -12.48
CA TYR A 31 8.10 2.24 -11.03
C TYR A 31 7.06 1.36 -10.37
N ILE A 32 7.48 0.59 -9.37
CA ILE A 32 6.70 -0.51 -8.79
C ILE A 32 6.69 -0.43 -7.27
N ASP A 33 5.52 -0.57 -6.69
CA ASP A 33 5.32 -0.90 -5.30
C ASP A 33 5.34 -2.43 -5.16
N TYR A 34 6.31 -2.96 -4.41
CA TYR A 34 6.47 -4.41 -4.23
C TYR A 34 5.66 -4.90 -3.03
N SER A 35 4.58 -5.62 -3.29
CA SER A 35 3.78 -6.23 -2.23
C SER A 35 4.35 -7.58 -1.79
N PHE A 36 4.70 -7.70 -0.52
CA PHE A 36 5.06 -8.97 0.11
C PHE A 36 3.84 -9.84 0.45
N CYS A 37 2.62 -9.35 0.31
CA CYS A 37 1.39 -10.08 0.63
C CYS A 37 1.24 -11.38 -0.17
N ILE A 38 1.57 -11.34 -1.48
CA ILE A 38 1.51 -12.52 -2.36
C ILE A 38 2.45 -13.60 -1.86
N ASP A 39 3.71 -13.24 -1.62
CA ASP A 39 4.75 -14.18 -1.19
C ASP A 39 4.46 -14.73 0.20
N TYR A 40 4.00 -13.91 1.13
CA TYR A 40 3.65 -14.32 2.48
C TYR A 40 2.50 -15.34 2.49
N LYS A 41 1.42 -15.04 1.76
CA LYS A 41 0.24 -15.90 1.65
C LYS A 41 0.57 -17.28 1.06
N ASN A 42 1.42 -17.30 0.05
CA ASN A 42 1.76 -18.52 -0.70
C ASN A 42 3.02 -19.22 -0.19
N LYS A 43 3.70 -18.64 0.82
CA LYS A 43 4.98 -19.14 1.36
C LYS A 43 6.06 -19.24 0.27
N THR A 44 6.08 -18.25 -0.61
CA THR A 44 7.05 -18.06 -1.68
C THR A 44 8.01 -16.91 -1.35
N GLY A 45 8.85 -16.53 -2.29
CA GLY A 45 9.73 -15.39 -2.13
C GLY A 45 10.65 -15.49 -0.91
N ILE A 46 10.78 -14.40 -0.19
CA ILE A 46 11.59 -14.33 1.05
C ILE A 46 11.06 -15.20 2.20
N TYR A 47 9.88 -15.79 2.05
CA TYR A 47 9.25 -16.69 3.02
C TYR A 47 9.40 -18.17 2.64
N SER A 48 10.14 -18.46 1.57
CA SER A 48 10.48 -19.81 1.12
C SER A 48 11.90 -20.21 1.54
N ALA A 49 12.30 -21.43 1.16
CA ALA A 49 13.69 -21.89 1.28
C ALA A 49 14.59 -21.49 0.09
N ASP A 50 14.12 -20.60 -0.80
CA ASP A 50 14.88 -20.13 -1.95
C ASP A 50 15.89 -19.04 -1.52
N GLU A 51 17.11 -19.46 -1.20
CA GLU A 51 18.19 -18.57 -0.76
C GLU A 51 18.60 -17.54 -1.82
N ASP A 52 18.37 -17.84 -3.10
CA ASP A 52 18.74 -16.99 -4.25
C ASP A 52 17.63 -15.98 -4.61
N TYR A 53 16.50 -15.97 -3.91
CA TYR A 53 15.36 -15.15 -4.29
C TYR A 53 15.68 -13.63 -4.37
N ILE A 54 16.51 -13.13 -3.47
CA ILE A 54 16.94 -11.73 -3.47
C ILE A 54 17.64 -11.38 -4.80
N GLU A 55 18.56 -12.22 -5.24
CA GLU A 55 19.30 -12.01 -6.49
C GLU A 55 18.39 -12.17 -7.72
N LYS A 56 17.44 -13.11 -7.69
CA LYS A 56 16.45 -13.28 -8.76
C LYS A 56 15.60 -12.03 -8.97
N VAL A 57 15.20 -11.34 -7.88
CA VAL A 57 14.47 -10.07 -7.99
C VAL A 57 15.37 -8.98 -8.58
N ILE A 58 16.63 -8.87 -8.14
CA ILE A 58 17.60 -7.90 -8.68
C ILE A 58 17.79 -8.12 -10.19
N ASP A 59 17.97 -9.35 -10.61
CA ASP A 59 18.15 -9.70 -12.02
C ASP A 59 16.88 -9.40 -12.83
N LYS A 60 15.69 -9.72 -12.31
CA LYS A 60 14.40 -9.41 -12.96
C LYS A 60 14.19 -7.91 -13.12
N VAL A 61 14.47 -7.12 -12.09
CA VAL A 61 14.38 -5.66 -12.11
C VAL A 61 15.32 -5.08 -13.18
N ARG A 62 16.55 -5.59 -13.26
CA ARG A 62 17.54 -5.17 -14.26
C ARG A 62 17.14 -5.59 -15.67
N GLU A 63 16.70 -6.83 -15.86
CA GLU A 63 16.24 -7.38 -17.15
C GLU A 63 15.10 -6.53 -17.74
N LEU A 64 14.14 -6.14 -16.92
CA LEU A 64 12.96 -5.42 -17.35
C LEU A 64 13.12 -3.89 -17.37
N ASP A 65 14.25 -3.35 -16.94
CA ASP A 65 14.50 -1.91 -16.76
C ASP A 65 13.36 -1.23 -15.96
N VAL A 66 13.09 -1.75 -14.77
CA VAL A 66 12.11 -1.20 -13.82
C VAL A 66 12.78 -0.80 -12.50
N CYS A 67 12.07 -0.08 -11.65
CA CYS A 67 12.53 0.36 -10.34
C CYS A 67 11.52 -0.01 -9.27
N LEU A 68 11.94 -0.71 -8.23
CA LEU A 68 11.15 -0.89 -7.02
C LEU A 68 11.34 0.35 -6.13
N VAL A 69 10.27 1.06 -5.81
CA VAL A 69 10.35 2.39 -5.17
C VAL A 69 9.63 2.50 -3.84
N GLN A 70 8.74 1.60 -3.57
CA GLN A 70 7.99 1.41 -2.35
C GLN A 70 7.76 -0.08 -2.16
N ALA A 71 7.50 -0.52 -0.95
CA ALA A 71 7.04 -1.88 -0.71
C ALA A 71 5.94 -1.89 0.34
N HIS A 72 5.13 -2.94 0.31
CA HIS A 72 4.07 -3.19 1.29
C HIS A 72 4.35 -4.51 2.02
N ALA A 73 4.51 -4.45 3.35
CA ALA A 73 4.63 -5.63 4.20
C ALA A 73 3.31 -6.44 4.22
N PRO A 74 3.32 -7.72 4.59
CA PRO A 74 2.08 -8.47 4.69
C PRO A 74 1.08 -7.81 5.63
N PHE A 75 -0.19 -7.80 5.22
CA PHE A 75 -1.27 -7.35 6.08
C PHE A 75 -1.61 -8.45 7.10
N TYR A 76 -1.57 -8.10 8.37
CA TYR A 76 -1.90 -8.99 9.47
C TYR A 76 -3.20 -8.54 10.12
N SER A 77 -4.31 -9.19 9.81
CA SER A 77 -5.55 -8.98 10.56
C SER A 77 -5.38 -9.45 12.00
N PHE A 78 -5.85 -8.68 13.00
CA PHE A 78 -5.84 -9.07 14.42
C PHE A 78 -4.45 -9.43 14.98
N ILE A 79 -3.41 -8.68 14.62
CA ILE A 79 -2.02 -8.97 14.99
C ILE A 79 -1.76 -9.15 16.50
N PHE A 80 -2.67 -8.68 17.35
CA PHE A 80 -2.52 -8.73 18.80
C PHE A 80 -3.25 -9.92 19.45
N ASP A 81 -3.76 -10.84 18.66
CA ASP A 81 -4.35 -12.09 19.15
C ASP A 81 -3.26 -13.17 19.27
N GLY A 82 -2.45 -13.08 20.33
CA GLY A 82 -1.41 -14.07 20.62
C GLY A 82 0.03 -13.54 20.56
N ASP A 83 0.96 -14.43 20.21
CA ASP A 83 2.38 -14.10 20.10
C ASP A 83 2.67 -13.42 18.74
N ILE A 84 3.11 -12.18 18.80
CA ILE A 84 3.43 -11.36 17.62
C ILE A 84 4.91 -11.47 17.19
N SER A 85 5.73 -12.23 17.89
CA SER A 85 7.17 -12.30 17.59
C SER A 85 7.47 -12.79 16.18
N GLY A 86 6.71 -13.75 15.68
CA GLY A 86 6.82 -14.24 14.31
C GLY A 86 6.44 -13.18 13.27
N LEU A 87 5.44 -12.34 13.55
CA LEU A 87 5.02 -11.25 12.65
C LEU A 87 6.08 -10.15 12.60
N ILE A 88 6.69 -9.83 13.74
CA ILE A 88 7.81 -8.88 13.80
C ILE A 88 8.99 -9.40 12.97
N GLU A 89 9.36 -10.67 13.13
CA GLU A 89 10.46 -11.27 12.38
C GLU A 89 10.18 -11.29 10.87
N ASP A 90 8.98 -11.66 10.46
CA ASP A 90 8.57 -11.67 9.05
C ASP A 90 8.55 -10.26 8.45
N THR A 91 8.15 -9.24 9.21
CA THR A 91 8.22 -7.84 8.77
C THR A 91 9.67 -7.34 8.67
N ILE A 92 10.54 -7.73 9.60
CA ILE A 92 11.99 -7.40 9.52
C ILE A 92 12.64 -8.06 8.30
N LYS A 93 12.19 -9.26 7.87
CA LYS A 93 12.65 -9.84 6.59
C LYS A 93 12.31 -8.94 5.40
N CYS A 94 11.10 -8.33 5.39
CA CYS A 94 10.74 -7.34 4.35
C CYS A 94 11.69 -6.15 4.35
N VAL A 95 11.99 -5.57 5.52
CA VAL A 95 12.92 -4.45 5.66
C VAL A 95 14.30 -4.80 5.10
N ARG A 96 14.81 -5.99 5.42
CA ARG A 96 16.11 -6.47 4.90
C ARG A 96 16.08 -6.65 3.37
N ALA A 97 15.00 -7.20 2.83
CA ALA A 97 14.81 -7.35 1.38
C ALA A 97 14.75 -5.98 0.70
N CYS A 98 13.99 -5.02 1.23
CA CYS A 98 13.93 -3.65 0.74
C CYS A 98 15.32 -3.02 0.65
N ALA A 99 16.15 -3.15 1.70
CA ALA A 99 17.52 -2.64 1.69
C ALA A 99 18.38 -3.27 0.58
N LYS A 100 18.25 -4.57 0.33
CA LYS A 100 18.98 -5.29 -0.72
C LYS A 100 18.53 -4.88 -2.12
N TRP A 101 17.26 -4.57 -2.30
CA TRP A 101 16.68 -4.15 -3.58
C TRP A 101 16.74 -2.63 -3.81
N GLY A 102 17.22 -1.86 -2.82
CA GLY A 102 17.31 -0.40 -2.89
C GLY A 102 15.95 0.30 -2.74
N ILE A 103 14.95 -0.38 -2.15
CA ILE A 103 13.64 0.20 -1.85
C ILE A 103 13.77 1.10 -0.62
N PRO A 104 13.43 2.41 -0.72
CA PRO A 104 13.68 3.36 0.36
C PRO A 104 12.68 3.28 1.53
N SER A 105 11.51 2.69 1.30
CA SER A 105 10.45 2.64 2.31
C SER A 105 9.57 1.40 2.19
N VAL A 106 9.02 0.96 3.32
CA VAL A 106 8.06 -0.13 3.40
C VAL A 106 6.86 0.27 4.26
N VAL A 107 5.67 -0.01 3.74
CA VAL A 107 4.40 0.19 4.44
C VAL A 107 4.19 -0.95 5.43
N VAL A 108 3.85 -0.60 6.66
CA VAL A 108 3.54 -1.54 7.74
C VAL A 108 2.25 -1.07 8.42
N HIS A 109 1.18 -1.83 8.26
CA HIS A 109 -0.08 -1.51 8.91
C HIS A 109 0.03 -1.58 10.43
N ALA A 110 -0.62 -0.64 11.09
CA ALA A 110 -0.90 -0.77 12.51
C ALA A 110 -1.97 -1.85 12.72
N GLY A 111 -1.87 -2.57 13.82
CA GLY A 111 -2.87 -3.55 14.21
C GLY A 111 -3.92 -2.96 15.16
N TYR A 112 -4.91 -3.74 15.47
CA TYR A 112 -5.88 -3.41 16.48
C TYR A 112 -6.32 -4.63 17.28
N GLN A 113 -6.89 -4.39 18.46
CA GLN A 113 -7.54 -5.41 19.26
C GLN A 113 -8.88 -4.89 19.75
N ARG A 114 -9.90 -5.73 19.69
CA ARG A 114 -11.24 -5.41 20.18
C ARG A 114 -11.26 -5.33 21.71
N ASN A 115 -12.17 -4.51 22.23
CA ASN A 115 -12.44 -4.40 23.67
C ASN A 115 -11.28 -3.87 24.53
N ILE A 116 -10.34 -3.12 23.93
CA ILE A 116 -9.30 -2.38 24.65
C ILE A 116 -9.40 -0.89 24.30
N SER A 117 -8.77 -0.03 25.11
CA SER A 117 -8.77 1.41 24.86
C SER A 117 -7.87 1.78 23.66
N LYS A 118 -8.08 3.00 23.11
CA LYS A 118 -7.18 3.59 22.08
C LYS A 118 -5.74 3.62 22.57
N GLU A 119 -5.52 4.04 23.83
CA GLU A 119 -4.19 4.09 24.43
C GLU A 119 -3.51 2.70 24.51
N GLU A 120 -4.28 1.67 24.86
CA GLU A 120 -3.78 0.29 24.89
C GLU A 120 -3.47 -0.22 23.47
N ASN A 121 -4.28 0.12 22.47
CA ASN A 121 -3.95 -0.14 21.06
C ASN A 121 -2.65 0.57 20.64
N PHE A 122 -2.46 1.83 21.04
CA PHE A 122 -1.22 2.59 20.81
C PHE A 122 -0.01 1.89 21.42
N ARG A 123 -0.12 1.43 22.67
CA ARG A 123 0.96 0.73 23.38
C ARG A 123 1.36 -0.56 22.65
N LYS A 124 0.37 -1.38 22.27
CA LYS A 124 0.61 -2.65 21.54
C LYS A 124 1.23 -2.40 20.17
N ASN A 125 0.77 -1.38 19.45
CA ASN A 125 1.35 -1.00 18.16
C ASN A 125 2.77 -0.49 18.32
N LYS A 126 3.07 0.28 19.35
CA LYS A 126 4.44 0.70 19.66
C LYS A 126 5.34 -0.49 19.93
N GLU A 127 4.90 -1.47 20.72
CA GLU A 127 5.65 -2.71 20.99
C GLU A 127 5.92 -3.51 19.72
N PHE A 128 4.95 -3.58 18.82
CA PHE A 128 5.09 -4.22 17.52
C PHE A 128 6.06 -3.47 16.59
N LEU A 129 5.91 -2.15 16.49
CA LEU A 129 6.65 -1.33 15.53
C LEU A 129 8.10 -1.06 15.95
N LEU A 130 8.41 -0.92 17.25
CA LEU A 130 9.75 -0.52 17.69
C LEU A 130 10.87 -1.40 17.13
N PRO A 131 10.84 -2.74 17.19
CA PRO A 131 11.90 -3.57 16.62
C PRO A 131 11.99 -3.44 15.08
N ILE A 132 10.87 -3.17 14.41
CA ILE A 132 10.82 -2.96 12.96
C ILE A 132 11.44 -1.59 12.60
N LEU A 133 11.14 -0.55 13.38
CA LEU A 133 11.69 0.79 13.22
C LEU A 133 13.22 0.81 13.43
N GLU A 134 13.71 0.10 14.44
CA GLU A 134 15.14 -0.07 14.68
C GLU A 134 15.83 -0.82 13.53
N ALA A 135 15.19 -1.88 13.01
CA ALA A 135 15.69 -2.54 11.81
C ALA A 135 15.68 -1.59 10.61
N GLY A 136 14.64 -0.77 10.45
CA GLY A 136 14.57 0.26 9.42
C GLY A 136 15.75 1.23 9.48
N VAL A 137 16.10 1.73 10.67
CA VAL A 137 17.29 2.59 10.89
C VAL A 137 18.58 1.84 10.52
N GLN A 138 18.72 0.60 10.99
CA GLN A 138 19.91 -0.22 10.74
C GLN A 138 20.15 -0.46 9.24
N TYR A 139 19.10 -0.67 8.47
CA TYR A 139 19.16 -1.00 7.04
C TYR A 139 18.92 0.19 6.11
N GLY A 140 18.64 1.38 6.63
CA GLY A 140 18.39 2.59 5.84
C GLY A 140 17.05 2.59 5.12
N VAL A 141 16.03 1.90 5.66
CA VAL A 141 14.67 1.80 5.11
C VAL A 141 13.70 2.54 6.04
N LYS A 142 12.88 3.42 5.49
CA LYS A 142 11.84 4.13 6.24
C LYS A 142 10.61 3.23 6.42
N ILE A 143 9.97 3.35 7.58
CA ILE A 143 8.73 2.62 7.88
C ILE A 143 7.57 3.59 7.77
N LEU A 144 6.58 3.25 6.96
CA LEU A 144 5.38 4.04 6.76
C LEU A 144 4.20 3.33 7.42
N THR A 145 3.44 4.05 8.25
CA THR A 145 2.14 3.57 8.71
C THR A 145 1.05 4.25 7.89
N GLU A 146 -0.06 3.55 7.68
CA GLU A 146 -1.12 3.94 6.77
C GLU A 146 -2.38 4.31 7.53
N ASN A 147 -3.12 5.36 7.07
CA ASN A 147 -4.49 5.57 7.52
C ASN A 147 -5.37 4.44 6.97
N PHE A 148 -6.20 3.89 7.83
CA PHE A 148 -7.10 2.82 7.45
C PHE A 148 -8.56 3.25 7.59
N ASN A 149 -9.51 2.38 7.31
CA ASN A 149 -10.92 2.71 7.38
C ASN A 149 -11.66 1.95 8.50
N LYS A 150 -12.65 2.60 9.11
CA LYS A 150 -13.49 2.00 10.17
C LYS A 150 -14.42 0.92 9.63
N MET A 151 -14.83 1.02 8.38
CA MET A 151 -15.90 0.20 7.81
C MET A 151 -15.53 -1.27 7.72
N GLU A 152 -14.25 -1.57 7.48
CA GLU A 152 -13.74 -2.95 7.43
C GLU A 152 -13.70 -3.61 8.82
N PHE A 153 -13.65 -2.83 9.90
CA PHE A 153 -13.40 -3.29 11.26
C PHE A 153 -14.51 -2.94 12.25
N ASP A 154 -15.76 -2.86 11.80
CA ASP A 154 -16.93 -2.58 12.64
C ASP A 154 -16.75 -1.29 13.48
N ASP A 155 -16.29 -0.20 12.85
CA ASP A 155 -16.03 1.11 13.48
C ASP A 155 -14.96 1.10 14.61
N ILE A 156 -14.04 0.14 14.62
CA ILE A 156 -13.07 0.01 15.70
C ILE A 156 -11.69 0.55 15.31
N TYR A 157 -11.40 0.69 14.02
CA TYR A 157 -10.08 1.15 13.59
C TYR A 157 -9.88 2.62 13.98
N TRP A 158 -8.73 2.93 14.55
CA TRP A 158 -8.47 4.16 15.30
C TRP A 158 -7.47 5.12 14.64
N ILE A 159 -6.89 4.77 13.51
CA ILE A 159 -6.00 5.64 12.72
C ILE A 159 -6.55 5.88 11.32
N ASP A 160 -7.75 6.41 11.24
CA ASP A 160 -8.45 6.65 9.99
C ASP A 160 -8.31 8.09 9.45
N ASN A 161 -7.68 8.98 10.20
CA ASN A 161 -7.54 10.41 9.88
C ASN A 161 -6.18 10.97 10.30
N ALA A 162 -5.86 12.15 9.83
CA ALA A 162 -4.59 12.81 10.10
C ALA A 162 -4.34 13.05 11.59
N THR A 163 -5.36 13.43 12.34
CA THR A 163 -5.24 13.72 13.78
C THR A 163 -4.84 12.46 14.55
N ASP A 164 -5.51 11.35 14.31
CA ASP A 164 -5.21 10.06 14.94
C ASP A 164 -3.82 9.55 14.55
N LEU A 165 -3.43 9.70 13.27
CA LEU A 165 -2.08 9.35 12.82
C LEU A 165 -1.00 10.18 13.53
N MET A 166 -1.20 11.49 13.65
CA MET A 166 -0.26 12.38 14.33
C MET A 166 -0.12 12.03 15.81
N GLU A 167 -1.25 11.81 16.51
CA GLU A 167 -1.25 11.37 17.91
C GLU A 167 -0.49 10.05 18.08
N PHE A 168 -0.67 9.11 17.16
CA PHE A 168 0.01 7.83 17.19
C PHE A 168 1.52 7.98 16.94
N ILE A 169 1.92 8.75 15.93
CA ILE A 169 3.34 9.01 15.63
C ILE A 169 4.03 9.69 16.82
N GLU A 170 3.37 10.68 17.44
CA GLU A 170 3.89 11.34 18.64
C GLU A 170 4.01 10.36 19.82
N PHE A 171 3.04 9.48 20.02
CA PHE A 171 3.07 8.45 21.05
C PHE A 171 4.20 7.43 20.83
N VAL A 172 4.42 6.98 19.59
CA VAL A 172 5.55 6.09 19.25
C VAL A 172 6.87 6.80 19.45
N ASN A 173 6.94 8.08 19.07
CA ASN A 173 8.11 8.96 19.23
C ASN A 173 9.40 8.33 18.68
N HIS A 174 9.37 7.94 17.39
CA HIS A 174 10.52 7.35 16.73
C HIS A 174 10.80 8.04 15.38
N PRO A 175 12.05 8.49 15.11
CA PRO A 175 12.36 9.34 13.94
C PRO A 175 12.24 8.62 12.59
N ASN A 176 12.09 7.30 12.57
CA ASN A 176 11.96 6.51 11.33
C ASN A 176 10.51 6.07 11.04
N LEU A 177 9.51 6.62 11.75
CA LEU A 177 8.09 6.38 11.50
C LEU A 177 7.50 7.55 10.72
N TYR A 178 6.90 7.24 9.57
CA TYR A 178 6.29 8.20 8.65
C TYR A 178 4.90 7.74 8.25
N VAL A 179 4.22 8.52 7.41
CA VAL A 179 2.87 8.24 6.92
C VAL A 179 2.91 7.82 5.45
N LEU A 180 2.20 6.76 5.13
CA LEU A 180 1.59 6.54 3.84
C LEU A 180 0.15 7.06 3.92
N TRP A 181 -0.24 7.95 3.02
CA TRP A 181 -1.61 8.42 2.93
C TRP A 181 -2.38 7.61 1.90
N ASP A 182 -3.41 6.89 2.34
CA ASP A 182 -4.35 6.22 1.46
C ASP A 182 -5.56 7.12 1.21
N ALA A 183 -5.70 7.53 -0.06
CA ALA A 183 -6.73 8.45 -0.49
C ALA A 183 -8.12 7.81 -0.56
N GLY A 184 -8.19 6.53 -0.85
CA GLY A 184 -9.44 5.78 -0.87
C GLY A 184 -9.99 5.55 0.54
N HIS A 185 -9.13 5.17 1.49
CA HIS A 185 -9.52 5.06 2.90
C HIS A 185 -10.04 6.40 3.46
N ALA A 186 -9.39 7.51 3.11
CA ALA A 186 -9.84 8.83 3.50
C ALA A 186 -11.20 9.19 2.88
N ASN A 187 -11.47 8.77 1.64
CA ASN A 187 -12.77 8.99 1.00
C ASN A 187 -13.93 8.29 1.74
N LEU A 188 -13.67 7.14 2.36
CA LEU A 188 -14.66 6.42 3.18
C LEU A 188 -15.04 7.18 4.47
N GLN A 189 -14.17 8.09 4.93
CA GLN A 189 -14.41 8.90 6.13
C GLN A 189 -15.03 10.26 5.80
N GLU A 190 -15.39 10.53 4.55
CA GLU A 190 -15.96 11.82 4.09
C GLU A 190 -15.08 13.03 4.43
N MET A 191 -13.75 12.84 4.47
CA MET A 191 -12.79 13.89 4.85
C MET A 191 -12.28 14.65 3.63
N SER A 192 -11.91 15.91 3.84
CA SER A 192 -11.18 16.70 2.85
C SER A 192 -9.73 16.21 2.75
N GLN A 193 -9.34 15.66 1.61
CA GLN A 193 -7.96 15.24 1.34
C GLN A 193 -6.97 16.39 1.55
N GLU A 194 -7.33 17.61 1.10
CA GLU A 194 -6.51 18.81 1.23
C GLU A 194 -6.25 19.16 2.70
N GLU A 195 -7.30 19.16 3.52
CA GLU A 195 -7.18 19.50 4.94
C GLU A 195 -6.37 18.48 5.71
N GLU A 196 -6.61 17.19 5.48
CA GLU A 196 -5.92 16.11 6.16
C GLU A 196 -4.43 16.04 5.76
N LEU A 197 -4.12 16.13 4.48
CA LEU A 197 -2.73 16.18 4.01
C LEU A 197 -1.99 17.41 4.54
N THR A 198 -2.65 18.58 4.57
CA THR A 198 -2.06 19.80 5.10
C THR A 198 -1.67 19.67 6.59
N LYS A 199 -2.48 18.95 7.38
CA LYS A 199 -2.15 18.66 8.80
C LYS A 199 -0.90 17.76 8.91
N LEU A 200 -0.80 16.73 8.07
CA LEU A 200 0.30 15.76 8.11
C LEU A 200 1.63 16.33 7.62
N GLY A 201 1.59 17.24 6.64
CA GLY A 201 2.79 17.91 6.12
C GLY A 201 3.90 16.95 5.70
N ASP A 202 5.11 17.20 6.17
CA ASP A 202 6.33 16.42 5.83
C ASP A 202 6.34 14.97 6.34
N LEU A 203 5.35 14.56 7.14
CA LEU A 203 5.22 13.17 7.56
C LEU A 203 4.80 12.26 6.40
N VAL A 204 4.14 12.79 5.37
CA VAL A 204 3.65 12.01 4.23
C VAL A 204 4.80 11.69 3.28
N LEU A 205 5.19 10.43 3.21
CA LEU A 205 6.27 9.96 2.33
C LEU A 205 5.80 8.97 1.25
N GLY A 206 4.60 8.44 1.36
CA GLY A 206 4.01 7.51 0.41
C GLY A 206 2.54 7.79 0.20
N LEU A 207 2.00 7.25 -0.89
CA LEU A 207 0.59 7.31 -1.25
C LEU A 207 0.09 5.93 -1.65
N HIS A 208 -1.18 5.63 -1.32
CA HIS A 208 -2.02 4.70 -2.03
C HIS A 208 -3.23 5.43 -2.61
N ILE A 209 -3.54 5.14 -3.86
CA ILE A 209 -4.59 5.84 -4.60
C ILE A 209 -5.50 4.80 -5.23
N HIS A 210 -6.71 4.78 -4.74
CA HIS A 210 -7.84 4.07 -5.31
C HIS A 210 -9.11 4.86 -5.05
N ASP A 211 -10.18 4.52 -5.71
CA ASP A 211 -11.47 5.17 -5.57
C ASP A 211 -12.51 4.20 -4.99
N ASN A 212 -13.58 4.75 -4.44
CA ASN A 212 -14.73 4.02 -3.93
C ASN A 212 -15.98 4.92 -3.93
N TYR A 213 -17.15 4.35 -3.63
CA TYR A 213 -18.40 5.11 -3.57
C TYR A 213 -18.67 5.79 -2.21
N GLY A 214 -17.72 5.73 -1.27
CA GLY A 214 -17.91 6.24 0.10
C GLY A 214 -18.64 5.27 1.03
N ASP A 215 -18.92 4.05 0.59
CA ASP A 215 -19.69 3.04 1.32
C ASP A 215 -18.92 1.75 1.61
N PHE A 216 -17.90 1.44 0.81
CA PHE A 216 -17.07 0.26 0.95
C PHE A 216 -15.68 0.48 0.35
N ASP A 217 -14.69 -0.23 0.85
CA ASP A 217 -13.31 -0.18 0.35
C ASP A 217 -13.17 -0.94 -0.98
N ASN A 218 -13.50 -0.23 -2.06
CA ASN A 218 -13.68 -0.84 -3.37
C ASN A 218 -12.41 -1.01 -4.19
N HIS A 219 -11.33 -0.31 -3.86
CA HIS A 219 -10.05 -0.32 -4.63
C HIS A 219 -10.26 -0.18 -6.15
N MET A 220 -11.10 0.79 -6.55
CA MET A 220 -11.37 1.06 -7.96
C MET A 220 -10.40 2.10 -8.54
N PRO A 221 -10.24 2.17 -9.87
CA PRO A 221 -9.52 3.26 -10.49
C PRO A 221 -10.12 4.63 -10.18
N PRO A 222 -9.31 5.70 -10.13
CA PRO A 222 -9.82 7.08 -10.06
C PRO A 222 -10.89 7.36 -11.11
N PHE A 223 -11.86 8.20 -10.76
CA PHE A 223 -13.05 8.58 -11.54
C PHE A 223 -14.19 7.55 -11.58
N TRP A 224 -14.03 6.38 -11.00
CA TRP A 224 -15.10 5.38 -10.95
C TRP A 224 -15.94 5.48 -9.68
N GLY A 225 -15.46 6.20 -8.69
CA GLY A 225 -16.13 6.43 -7.42
C GLY A 225 -16.43 7.92 -7.18
N THR A 226 -16.33 8.33 -5.92
CA THR A 226 -16.70 9.68 -5.45
C THR A 226 -15.54 10.50 -4.93
N MET A 227 -14.31 9.94 -4.91
CA MET A 227 -13.13 10.63 -4.38
C MET A 227 -12.84 11.91 -5.17
N SER A 228 -12.64 13.03 -4.45
CA SER A 228 -12.25 14.31 -5.06
C SER A 228 -10.75 14.31 -5.41
N MET A 229 -10.46 14.13 -6.69
CA MET A 229 -9.09 14.21 -7.20
C MET A 229 -8.50 15.62 -7.04
N ASP A 230 -9.32 16.67 -7.21
CA ASP A 230 -8.87 18.06 -7.00
C ASP A 230 -8.41 18.29 -5.55
N SER A 231 -9.18 17.81 -4.57
CA SER A 231 -8.83 17.94 -3.14
C SER A 231 -7.55 17.17 -2.80
N LEU A 232 -7.35 15.97 -3.36
CA LEU A 232 -6.11 15.20 -3.20
C LEU A 232 -4.92 15.96 -3.77
N MET A 233 -5.02 16.43 -5.02
CA MET A 233 -3.91 17.13 -5.69
C MET A 233 -3.58 18.46 -5.02
N GLN A 234 -4.57 19.22 -4.54
CA GLN A 234 -4.37 20.47 -3.80
C GLN A 234 -3.63 20.19 -2.48
N GLY A 235 -4.03 19.14 -1.74
CA GLY A 235 -3.34 18.72 -0.53
C GLY A 235 -1.88 18.34 -0.77
N LEU A 236 -1.62 17.55 -1.82
CA LEU A 236 -0.25 17.18 -2.20
C LEU A 236 0.62 18.39 -2.57
N PHE A 237 0.07 19.37 -3.24
CA PHE A 237 0.79 20.63 -3.56
C PHE A 237 1.01 21.46 -2.31
N ALA A 238 0.01 21.58 -1.43
CA ALA A 238 0.12 22.34 -0.18
C ALA A 238 1.28 21.85 0.70
N ILE A 239 1.52 20.55 0.76
CA ILE A 239 2.64 19.97 1.51
C ILE A 239 3.93 19.83 0.69
N GLY A 240 3.93 20.27 -0.58
CA GLY A 240 5.09 20.16 -1.45
C GLY A 240 5.51 18.72 -1.77
N TYR A 241 4.57 17.77 -1.78
CA TYR A 241 4.85 16.35 -2.02
C TYR A 241 5.51 16.12 -3.38
N LYS A 242 6.62 15.38 -3.36
CA LYS A 242 7.41 15.06 -4.56
C LYS A 242 7.68 13.57 -4.73
N GLY A 243 6.95 12.75 -3.98
CA GLY A 243 7.06 11.30 -4.04
C GLY A 243 6.36 10.70 -5.27
N TYR A 244 5.97 9.47 -5.13
CA TYR A 244 5.34 8.68 -6.17
C TYR A 244 3.82 8.75 -6.08
N PHE A 245 3.16 8.70 -7.23
CA PHE A 245 1.71 8.61 -7.36
C PHE A 245 1.36 7.12 -7.52
N THR A 246 1.15 6.43 -6.39
CA THR A 246 1.07 4.97 -6.32
C THR A 246 -0.37 4.49 -6.32
N PHE A 247 -0.74 3.71 -7.31
CA PHE A 247 -2.06 3.09 -7.37
C PHE A 247 -2.11 1.78 -6.58
N GLU A 248 -3.29 1.54 -5.99
CA GLU A 248 -3.70 0.29 -5.40
C GLU A 248 -5.14 -0.01 -5.84
N SER A 249 -5.31 -0.41 -7.12
CA SER A 249 -6.62 -0.45 -7.80
C SER A 249 -6.91 -1.83 -8.42
N GLU A 250 -6.83 -2.89 -7.60
CA GLU A 250 -6.99 -4.26 -8.08
C GLU A 250 -8.39 -4.59 -8.60
N ASN A 251 -9.41 -3.81 -8.23
CA ASN A 251 -10.81 -4.11 -8.54
C ASN A 251 -11.35 -3.39 -9.79
N ILE A 252 -10.53 -3.27 -10.83
CA ILE A 252 -10.94 -2.58 -12.06
C ILE A 252 -12.09 -3.28 -12.82
N PHE A 253 -12.19 -4.61 -12.72
CA PHE A 253 -13.24 -5.38 -13.40
C PHE A 253 -14.27 -5.99 -12.47
N LEU A 254 -13.82 -6.44 -11.30
CA LEU A 254 -14.62 -7.22 -10.39
C LEU A 254 -14.48 -6.65 -9.00
N SER A 255 -15.41 -5.80 -8.60
CA SER A 255 -15.48 -5.32 -7.22
C SER A 255 -15.54 -6.49 -6.22
N GLN A 256 -15.17 -6.25 -4.99
CA GLN A 256 -15.31 -7.24 -3.92
C GLN A 256 -16.77 -7.68 -3.77
N GLU A 257 -17.71 -6.76 -3.90
CA GLU A 257 -19.14 -7.07 -3.85
C GLU A 257 -19.57 -8.01 -4.98
N HIS A 258 -19.12 -7.76 -6.23
CA HIS A 258 -19.38 -8.66 -7.34
C HIS A 258 -18.87 -10.07 -7.07
N ARG A 259 -17.65 -10.19 -6.57
CA ARG A 259 -17.06 -11.49 -6.20
C ARG A 259 -17.85 -12.20 -5.09
N ARG A 260 -18.30 -11.46 -4.08
CA ARG A 260 -19.10 -12.00 -2.98
C ARG A 260 -20.46 -12.50 -3.46
N ILE A 261 -21.16 -11.72 -4.26
CA ILE A 261 -22.50 -12.06 -4.77
C ILE A 261 -22.43 -13.24 -5.73
N ASN A 262 -21.39 -13.28 -6.60
CA ASN A 262 -21.25 -14.28 -7.65
C ASN A 262 -20.23 -15.37 -7.32
N ALA A 263 -19.99 -15.65 -6.04
CA ALA A 263 -18.97 -16.60 -5.57
C ALA A 263 -19.07 -18.00 -6.19
N ASN A 264 -20.26 -18.41 -6.66
CA ASN A 264 -20.49 -19.69 -7.31
C ASN A 264 -20.28 -19.67 -8.84
N ASP A 265 -20.06 -18.50 -9.46
CA ASP A 265 -19.75 -18.38 -10.88
C ASP A 265 -18.25 -18.36 -11.13
N SER A 266 -17.65 -19.56 -11.12
CA SER A 266 -16.21 -19.72 -11.29
C SER A 266 -15.66 -19.25 -12.64
N ARG A 267 -16.51 -19.02 -13.64
CA ARG A 267 -16.07 -18.63 -14.99
C ARG A 267 -15.77 -17.15 -15.13
N LEU A 268 -16.44 -16.29 -14.33
CA LEU A 268 -16.32 -14.83 -14.39
C LEU A 268 -15.71 -14.21 -13.13
N LEU A 269 -15.28 -15.02 -12.17
CA LEU A 269 -14.63 -14.50 -10.93
C LEU A 269 -13.24 -13.90 -11.18
N LYS A 270 -12.67 -14.11 -12.36
CA LYS A 270 -11.34 -13.66 -12.71
C LYS A 270 -11.27 -13.36 -14.22
N ALA A 271 -10.91 -12.15 -14.58
CA ALA A 271 -10.62 -11.80 -15.96
C ALA A 271 -9.36 -12.56 -16.47
N PRO A 272 -9.21 -12.84 -17.77
CA PRO A 272 -7.96 -13.34 -18.32
C PRO A 272 -6.80 -12.39 -18.03
N LEU A 273 -5.58 -12.92 -17.80
CA LEU A 273 -4.39 -12.12 -17.50
C LEU A 273 -4.11 -11.02 -18.52
N GLU A 274 -4.24 -11.32 -19.82
CA GLU A 274 -4.07 -10.32 -20.88
C GLU A 274 -5.04 -9.14 -20.76
N LEU A 275 -6.27 -9.40 -20.32
CA LEU A 275 -7.26 -8.35 -20.10
C LEU A 275 -6.92 -7.56 -18.82
N ARG A 276 -6.42 -8.23 -17.77
CA ARG A 276 -5.96 -7.55 -16.55
C ARG A 276 -4.79 -6.61 -16.86
N ILE A 277 -3.80 -7.04 -17.65
CA ILE A 277 -2.67 -6.19 -18.06
C ILE A 277 -3.17 -4.96 -18.84
N LYS A 278 -4.15 -5.12 -19.74
CA LYS A 278 -4.75 -3.98 -20.46
C LYS A 278 -5.49 -3.02 -19.53
N ALA A 279 -6.13 -3.53 -18.51
CA ALA A 279 -6.78 -2.70 -17.51
C ALA A 279 -5.76 -1.90 -16.69
N GLU A 280 -4.67 -2.53 -16.32
CA GLU A 280 -3.55 -1.85 -15.67
C GLU A 280 -2.91 -0.79 -16.57
N SER A 281 -2.82 -1.04 -17.88
CA SER A 281 -2.39 -0.03 -18.86
C SER A 281 -3.36 1.15 -18.93
N LEU A 282 -4.67 0.92 -18.79
CA LEU A 282 -5.65 2.01 -18.68
C LEU A 282 -5.44 2.82 -17.40
N LEU A 283 -5.14 2.18 -16.28
CA LEU A 283 -4.81 2.85 -15.03
C LEU A 283 -3.58 3.77 -15.19
N TYR A 284 -2.55 3.30 -15.91
CA TYR A 284 -1.40 4.15 -16.28
C TYR A 284 -1.82 5.40 -17.05
N GLU A 285 -2.68 5.29 -18.08
CA GLU A 285 -3.15 6.43 -18.85
C GLU A 285 -4.05 7.37 -18.03
N ILE A 286 -4.85 6.84 -17.10
CA ILE A 286 -5.62 7.64 -16.13
C ILE A 286 -4.66 8.47 -15.27
N GLY A 287 -3.68 7.86 -14.65
CA GLY A 287 -2.69 8.55 -13.83
C GLY A 287 -1.90 9.60 -14.59
N LYS A 288 -1.47 9.27 -15.81
CA LYS A 288 -0.77 10.20 -16.70
C LYS A 288 -1.65 11.40 -17.05
N THR A 289 -2.93 11.17 -17.27
CA THR A 289 -3.90 12.25 -17.55
C THR A 289 -4.05 13.16 -16.34
N ILE A 290 -4.22 12.59 -15.14
CA ILE A 290 -4.29 13.34 -13.89
C ILE A 290 -3.04 14.22 -13.74
N LEU A 291 -1.86 13.58 -13.69
CA LEU A 291 -0.61 14.32 -13.41
C LEU A 291 -0.26 15.36 -14.49
N LYS A 292 -0.63 15.13 -15.74
CA LYS A 292 -0.48 16.15 -16.80
C LYS A 292 -1.45 17.31 -16.65
N THR A 293 -2.67 17.07 -16.20
CA THR A 293 -3.66 18.13 -15.95
C THR A 293 -3.17 19.10 -14.87
N TYR A 294 -2.39 18.62 -13.93
CA TYR A 294 -1.79 19.42 -12.86
C TYR A 294 -0.31 19.79 -13.09
N ASP A 295 0.21 19.65 -14.32
CA ASP A 295 1.57 20.01 -14.72
C ASP A 295 2.68 19.37 -13.85
N CYS A 296 2.47 18.15 -13.34
CA CYS A 296 3.40 17.48 -12.42
C CYS A 296 3.80 16.06 -12.84
N PHE A 297 3.50 15.65 -14.08
CA PHE A 297 3.90 14.33 -14.60
C PHE A 297 5.41 14.28 -14.91
N GLU A 298 6.05 13.21 -14.44
CA GLU A 298 7.43 12.84 -14.74
C GLU A 298 7.47 11.41 -15.31
N GLU A 299 8.27 11.18 -16.36
CA GLU A 299 8.46 9.84 -16.96
C GLU A 299 9.27 8.88 -16.11
#